data_661f3ab408e999884e0759cdb265e92d
#
_entry.id   661f3ab408e999884e0759cdb265e92d
#
_cell.length_a   1.000
_cell.length_b   1.000
_cell.length_c   1.000
_cell.angle_alpha   90.00
_cell.angle_beta   90.00
_cell.angle_gamma   90.00
#
_symmetry.space_group_name_H-M   'P 1'
#
loop_
_entity.id
_entity.type
_entity.pdbx_description
1 polymer ?
#
loop_
_entity_poly.entity_id
_entity_poly.type
_entity_poly.pdbx_seq_one_letter_code
_entity_poly.pdbx_strand_id
1 'polypeptide(L)'
;MKLERSLLLACVALSSPLSAQDGKSRLEGRVPEAARPAIDSLIAVAAAESLPTEPLVQKALEGSAKGVPADRLVNGVRRGLLQLREARTIVVRAVPSQPAPEGHVAAVSAALARGLSPAVVERLLTVAPDEPPVPALHAAADLVAHGFDPDSASDVLIEAHNKGLRGDRLLDVAQAADHELQRSGGGTHADALARVRAMLPNLPAASSATPVTRRAPKGS
;
A
#
# COMPACT_ATOMS: atom_id res chain seq x y z
N MET A 1 -43.31 41.71 27.05
CA MET A 1 -43.03 40.41 26.40
C MET A 1 -42.19 40.70 25.17
N LYS A 2 -40.88 40.54 25.28
CA LYS A 2 -39.90 40.71 24.16
C LYS A 2 -39.44 39.38 23.68
N LEU A 3 -39.74 39.03 22.41
CA LEU A 3 -39.21 37.84 21.75
C LEU A 3 -37.78 38.16 21.28
N GLU A 4 -36.83 37.48 21.87
CA GLU A 4 -35.44 37.45 21.39
C GLU A 4 -35.34 36.33 20.32
N ARG A 5 -35.12 36.72 19.07
CA ARG A 5 -34.79 35.85 17.95
C ARG A 5 -33.28 35.55 17.98
N SER A 6 -32.88 34.41 18.50
CA SER A 6 -31.50 33.88 18.37
C SER A 6 -31.25 33.44 16.93
N LEU A 7 -30.42 34.20 16.25
CA LEU A 7 -29.88 33.84 14.91
C LEU A 7 -28.75 32.84 15.09
N LEU A 8 -28.99 31.54 14.84
CA LEU A 8 -27.96 30.53 14.76
C LEU A 8 -27.22 30.66 13.42
N LEU A 9 -26.03 31.27 13.48
CA LEU A 9 -25.11 31.34 12.35
C LEU A 9 -24.44 30.01 12.18
N ALA A 10 -24.88 29.19 11.21
CA ALA A 10 -24.23 27.95 10.84
C ALA A 10 -22.93 28.29 10.08
N CYS A 11 -21.78 28.21 10.75
CA CYS A 11 -20.48 28.19 10.12
C CYS A 11 -20.31 26.84 9.40
N VAL A 12 -20.61 26.79 8.11
CA VAL A 12 -20.17 25.73 7.22
C VAL A 12 -18.67 25.93 7.03
N ALA A 13 -17.87 25.14 7.76
CA ALA A 13 -16.44 25.05 7.55
C ALA A 13 -16.20 24.42 6.16
N LEU A 14 -15.84 25.25 5.19
CA LEU A 14 -15.29 24.84 3.90
C LEU A 14 -13.93 24.20 4.16
N SER A 15 -13.93 22.89 4.43
CA SER A 15 -12.71 22.10 4.45
C SER A 15 -12.20 21.98 3.00
N SER A 16 -11.35 22.91 2.58
CA SER A 16 -10.67 22.84 1.29
C SER A 16 -9.78 21.59 1.26
N PRO A 17 -9.82 20.77 0.21
CA PRO A 17 -8.95 19.61 0.09
C PRO A 17 -7.53 20.06 -0.24
N LEU A 18 -6.73 20.32 0.78
CA LEU A 18 -5.32 20.76 0.67
C LEU A 18 -4.53 19.77 -0.20
N SER A 19 -4.79 18.46 -0.04
CA SER A 19 -4.10 17.38 -0.75
C SER A 19 -4.25 17.42 -2.28
N ALA A 20 -5.38 17.91 -2.80
CA ALA A 20 -5.60 17.97 -4.25
C ALA A 20 -4.86 19.16 -4.90
N GLN A 21 -4.65 20.26 -4.17
CA GLN A 21 -3.89 21.40 -4.65
C GLN A 21 -2.39 21.09 -4.70
N ASP A 22 -1.84 20.40 -3.70
CA ASP A 22 -0.45 19.97 -3.68
C ASP A 22 -0.14 19.02 -4.84
N GLY A 23 -1.07 18.10 -5.15
CA GLY A 23 -0.93 17.18 -6.29
C GLY A 23 -0.85 17.91 -7.62
N LYS A 24 -1.66 18.95 -7.84
CA LYS A 24 -1.65 19.72 -9.10
C LYS A 24 -0.36 20.49 -9.31
N SER A 25 0.18 21.12 -8.26
CA SER A 25 1.44 21.87 -8.34
C SER A 25 2.63 20.93 -8.66
N ARG A 26 2.61 19.70 -8.16
CA ARG A 26 3.65 18.69 -8.42
C ARG A 26 3.65 18.15 -9.84
N LEU A 27 2.54 18.20 -10.55
CA LEU A 27 2.42 17.76 -11.95
C LEU A 27 2.85 18.84 -12.94
N GLU A 28 2.93 20.10 -12.50
CA GLU A 28 3.25 21.25 -13.34
C GLU A 28 4.67 21.12 -13.91
N GLY A 29 4.80 21.28 -15.24
CA GLY A 29 6.06 21.13 -15.95
C GLY A 29 6.67 19.71 -15.96
N ARG A 30 6.05 18.74 -15.28
CA ARG A 30 6.54 17.35 -15.14
C ARG A 30 5.69 16.33 -15.89
N VAL A 31 4.48 16.69 -16.29
CA VAL A 31 3.55 15.85 -17.04
C VAL A 31 3.24 16.55 -18.37
N PRO A 32 3.11 15.81 -19.50
CA PRO A 32 2.78 16.39 -20.78
C PRO A 32 1.53 17.26 -20.71
N GLU A 33 1.60 18.47 -21.26
CA GLU A 33 0.52 19.46 -21.19
C GLU A 33 -0.81 18.92 -21.76
N ALA A 34 -0.74 18.10 -22.81
CA ALA A 34 -1.89 17.44 -23.39
C ALA A 34 -2.60 16.45 -22.46
N ALA A 35 -1.91 15.86 -21.47
CA ALA A 35 -2.47 14.91 -20.52
C ALA A 35 -2.98 15.58 -19.23
N ARG A 36 -2.44 16.74 -18.88
CA ARG A 36 -2.62 17.38 -17.58
C ARG A 36 -4.08 17.67 -17.21
N PRO A 37 -4.92 18.28 -18.06
CA PRO A 37 -6.30 18.55 -17.66
C PRO A 37 -7.10 17.31 -17.32
N ALA A 38 -6.89 16.21 -18.06
CA ALA A 38 -7.56 14.94 -17.82
C ALA A 38 -7.06 14.28 -16.51
N ILE A 39 -5.77 14.35 -16.23
CA ILE A 39 -5.18 13.81 -14.98
C ILE A 39 -5.64 14.62 -13.77
N ASP A 40 -5.65 15.95 -13.86
CA ASP A 40 -6.15 16.83 -12.80
C ASP A 40 -7.62 16.54 -12.47
N SER A 41 -8.43 16.27 -13.50
CA SER A 41 -9.83 15.87 -13.33
C SER A 41 -9.96 14.51 -12.60
N LEU A 42 -9.14 13.52 -12.95
CA LEU A 42 -9.16 12.21 -12.29
C LEU A 42 -8.73 12.30 -10.81
N ILE A 43 -7.75 13.14 -10.50
CA ILE A 43 -7.31 13.40 -9.12
C ILE A 43 -8.41 14.11 -8.33
N ALA A 44 -9.09 15.11 -8.94
CA ALA A 44 -10.21 15.80 -8.31
C ALA A 44 -11.38 14.85 -8.02
N VAL A 45 -11.67 13.92 -8.93
CA VAL A 45 -12.68 12.86 -8.71
C VAL A 45 -12.27 11.97 -7.53
N ALA A 46 -11.02 11.52 -7.46
CA ALA A 46 -10.53 10.73 -6.34
C ALA A 46 -10.70 11.46 -5.01
N ALA A 47 -10.31 12.74 -4.95
CA ALA A 47 -10.47 13.58 -3.77
C ALA A 47 -11.94 13.74 -3.35
N ALA A 48 -12.85 13.99 -4.30
CA ALA A 48 -14.29 14.09 -4.04
C ALA A 48 -14.89 12.78 -3.51
N GLU A 49 -14.30 11.64 -3.88
CA GLU A 49 -14.70 10.32 -3.38
C GLU A 49 -13.98 9.92 -2.09
N SER A 50 -13.18 10.79 -1.48
CA SER A 50 -12.34 10.49 -0.31
C SER A 50 -11.41 9.29 -0.55
N LEU A 51 -10.87 9.19 -1.77
CA LEU A 51 -9.84 8.22 -2.12
C LEU A 51 -8.45 8.87 -2.04
N PRO A 52 -7.39 8.10 -1.71
CA PRO A 52 -6.03 8.63 -1.70
C PRO A 52 -5.63 9.11 -3.10
N THR A 53 -5.21 10.36 -3.19
CA THR A 53 -4.81 10.98 -4.47
C THR A 53 -3.34 10.73 -4.81
N GLU A 54 -2.50 10.53 -3.80
CA GLU A 54 -1.05 10.36 -3.97
C GLU A 54 -0.67 9.22 -4.93
N PRO A 55 -1.30 8.02 -4.90
CA PRO A 55 -1.00 6.96 -5.87
C PRO A 55 -1.25 7.38 -7.33
N LEU A 56 -2.23 8.24 -7.58
CA LEU A 56 -2.52 8.74 -8.93
C LEU A 56 -1.47 9.77 -9.38
N VAL A 57 -1.06 10.66 -8.48
CA VAL A 57 0.02 11.63 -8.72
C VAL A 57 1.32 10.90 -9.04
N GLN A 58 1.72 9.93 -8.22
CA GLN A 58 2.92 9.14 -8.44
C GLN A 58 2.88 8.40 -9.78
N LYS A 59 1.76 7.78 -10.11
CA LYS A 59 1.59 7.08 -11.38
C LYS A 59 1.71 8.02 -12.59
N ALA A 60 1.20 9.25 -12.49
CA ALA A 60 1.35 10.27 -13.52
C ALA A 60 2.80 10.69 -13.69
N LEU A 61 3.50 10.97 -12.59
CA LEU A 61 4.91 11.37 -12.59
C LEU A 61 5.82 10.26 -13.12
N GLU A 62 5.62 9.02 -12.66
CA GLU A 62 6.38 7.87 -13.11
C GLU A 62 6.19 7.60 -14.61
N GLY A 63 4.94 7.59 -15.07
CA GLY A 63 4.66 7.38 -16.49
C GLY A 63 5.24 8.49 -17.38
N SER A 64 5.18 9.74 -16.93
CA SER A 64 5.80 10.86 -17.61
C SER A 64 7.32 10.73 -17.68
N ALA A 65 7.97 10.39 -16.57
CA ALA A 65 9.42 10.19 -16.50
C ALA A 65 9.88 9.04 -17.43
N LYS A 66 9.03 8.04 -17.66
CA LYS A 66 9.27 6.93 -18.60
C LYS A 66 8.92 7.29 -20.06
N GLY A 67 8.54 8.53 -20.36
CA GLY A 67 8.17 8.97 -21.69
C GLY A 67 6.87 8.34 -22.24
N VAL A 68 5.95 7.91 -21.37
CA VAL A 68 4.68 7.32 -21.79
C VAL A 68 3.85 8.38 -22.54
N PRO A 69 3.30 8.07 -23.76
CA PRO A 69 2.44 8.98 -24.50
C PRO A 69 1.23 9.46 -23.68
N ALA A 70 0.78 10.71 -23.93
CA ALA A 70 -0.22 11.40 -23.13
C ALA A 70 -1.53 10.60 -22.95
N ASP A 71 -2.05 10.00 -24.02
CA ASP A 71 -3.25 9.18 -24.02
C ASP A 71 -3.11 7.91 -23.16
N ARG A 72 -1.98 7.23 -23.26
CA ARG A 72 -1.64 6.05 -22.45
C ARG A 72 -1.44 6.42 -20.99
N LEU A 73 -0.85 7.58 -20.72
CA LEU A 73 -0.65 8.10 -19.38
C LEU A 73 -1.99 8.35 -18.68
N VAL A 74 -2.91 9.07 -19.34
CA VAL A 74 -4.28 9.31 -18.84
C VAL A 74 -5.01 7.99 -18.58
N ASN A 75 -4.92 7.03 -19.51
CA ASN A 75 -5.52 5.71 -19.34
C ASN A 75 -4.89 4.94 -18.16
N GLY A 76 -3.59 5.09 -17.93
CA GLY A 76 -2.89 4.52 -16.78
C GLY A 76 -3.42 5.08 -15.45
N VAL A 77 -3.57 6.40 -15.35
CA VAL A 77 -4.11 7.07 -14.16
C VAL A 77 -5.58 6.70 -13.94
N ARG A 78 -6.39 6.62 -15.01
CA ARG A 78 -7.79 6.16 -14.92
C ARG A 78 -7.90 4.74 -14.37
N ARG A 79 -7.07 3.82 -14.83
CA ARG A 79 -7.00 2.46 -14.24
C ARG A 79 -6.61 2.49 -12.76
N GLY A 80 -5.69 3.37 -12.38
CA GLY A 80 -5.34 3.59 -10.98
C GLY A 80 -6.54 4.02 -10.13
N LEU A 81 -7.38 4.94 -10.63
CA LEU A 81 -8.60 5.36 -9.93
C LEU A 81 -9.60 4.19 -9.76
N LEU A 82 -9.81 3.39 -10.80
CA LEU A 82 -10.67 2.20 -10.70
C LEU A 82 -10.13 1.21 -9.65
N GLN A 83 -8.84 0.99 -9.61
CA GLN A 83 -8.18 0.13 -8.64
C GLN A 83 -8.31 0.65 -7.20
N LEU A 84 -8.25 1.97 -6.98
CA LEU A 84 -8.50 2.57 -5.67
C LEU A 84 -9.96 2.38 -5.21
N ARG A 85 -10.94 2.46 -6.12
CA ARG A 85 -12.34 2.16 -5.82
C ARG A 85 -12.55 0.70 -5.44
N GLU A 86 -11.92 -0.22 -6.16
CA GLU A 86 -11.90 -1.64 -5.83
C GLU A 86 -11.27 -1.88 -4.45
N ALA A 87 -10.10 -1.29 -4.21
CA ALA A 87 -9.42 -1.37 -2.92
C ALA A 87 -10.30 -0.90 -1.76
N ARG A 88 -10.99 0.23 -1.91
CA ARG A 88 -11.94 0.71 -0.91
C ARG A 88 -13.07 -0.29 -0.66
N THR A 89 -13.59 -0.91 -1.71
CA THR A 89 -14.65 -1.93 -1.58
C THR A 89 -14.16 -3.13 -0.77
N ILE A 90 -12.93 -3.57 -0.99
CA ILE A 90 -12.31 -4.67 -0.23
C ILE A 90 -12.14 -4.27 1.25
N VAL A 91 -11.59 -3.07 1.52
CA VAL A 91 -11.41 -2.58 2.90
C VAL A 91 -12.73 -2.52 3.65
N VAL A 92 -13.78 -1.93 3.05
CA VAL A 92 -15.12 -1.83 3.68
C VAL A 92 -15.72 -3.21 3.94
N ARG A 93 -15.49 -4.18 3.08
CA ARG A 93 -15.97 -5.56 3.27
C ARG A 93 -15.22 -6.29 4.38
N ALA A 94 -13.90 -6.15 4.42
CA ALA A 94 -13.06 -6.81 5.41
C ALA A 94 -13.22 -6.22 6.82
N VAL A 95 -13.44 -4.89 6.92
CA VAL A 95 -13.52 -4.15 8.19
C VAL A 95 -14.76 -3.23 8.18
N PRO A 96 -15.97 -3.79 8.22
CA PRO A 96 -17.22 -3.03 8.00
C PRO A 96 -17.55 -2.04 9.13
N SER A 97 -16.95 -2.20 10.31
CA SER A 97 -17.20 -1.34 11.47
C SER A 97 -16.47 0.02 11.43
N GLN A 98 -15.59 0.23 10.47
CA GLN A 98 -14.79 1.45 10.34
C GLN A 98 -14.95 2.08 8.96
N PRO A 99 -14.93 3.44 8.85
CA PRO A 99 -14.75 4.06 7.55
C PRO A 99 -13.37 3.65 7.01
N ALA A 100 -13.29 3.36 5.70
CA ALA A 100 -12.04 2.91 5.07
C ALA A 100 -10.96 4.00 5.14
N PRO A 101 -9.91 3.85 5.98
CA PRO A 101 -8.86 4.85 6.06
C PRO A 101 -8.11 4.95 4.72
N GLU A 102 -7.73 6.15 4.30
CA GLU A 102 -7.00 6.36 3.04
C GLU A 102 -5.71 5.53 2.96
N GLY A 103 -5.00 5.38 4.07
CA GLY A 103 -3.81 4.54 4.16
C GLY A 103 -4.07 3.06 3.89
N HIS A 104 -5.20 2.52 4.37
CA HIS A 104 -5.62 1.15 4.09
C HIS A 104 -5.97 0.97 2.61
N VAL A 105 -6.72 1.91 2.04
CA VAL A 105 -7.08 1.89 0.61
C VAL A 105 -5.84 1.95 -0.27
N ALA A 106 -4.88 2.82 0.07
CA ALA A 106 -3.62 2.92 -0.67
C ALA A 106 -2.81 1.61 -0.58
N ALA A 107 -2.69 1.02 0.61
CA ALA A 107 -1.97 -0.23 0.82
C ALA A 107 -2.59 -1.40 0.05
N VAL A 108 -3.92 -1.53 0.10
CA VAL A 108 -4.65 -2.56 -0.66
C VAL A 108 -4.47 -2.35 -2.17
N SER A 109 -4.61 -1.12 -2.65
CA SER A 109 -4.38 -0.80 -4.06
C SER A 109 -2.97 -1.19 -4.50
N ALA A 110 -1.96 -0.90 -3.69
CA ALA A 110 -0.57 -1.29 -3.98
C ALA A 110 -0.38 -2.83 -3.99
N ALA A 111 -1.03 -3.55 -3.07
CA ALA A 111 -0.98 -5.00 -3.01
C ALA A 111 -1.62 -5.67 -4.24
N LEU A 112 -2.79 -5.18 -4.68
CA LEU A 112 -3.44 -5.62 -5.92
C LEU A 112 -2.56 -5.34 -7.16
N ALA A 113 -1.91 -4.18 -7.21
CA ALA A 113 -0.97 -3.84 -8.29
C ALA A 113 0.24 -4.78 -8.37
N ARG A 114 0.62 -5.39 -7.25
CA ARG A 114 1.72 -6.36 -7.14
C ARG A 114 1.27 -7.82 -7.34
N GLY A 115 -0.01 -8.04 -7.69
CA GLY A 115 -0.52 -9.34 -8.07
C GLY A 115 -1.22 -10.14 -6.97
N LEU A 116 -1.44 -9.55 -5.79
CA LEU A 116 -2.29 -10.20 -4.79
C LEU A 116 -3.74 -10.22 -5.26
N SER A 117 -4.41 -11.36 -5.06
CA SER A 117 -5.84 -11.47 -5.36
C SER A 117 -6.68 -10.74 -4.29
N PRO A 118 -7.88 -10.23 -4.66
CA PRO A 118 -8.81 -9.64 -3.69
C PRO A 118 -9.10 -10.55 -2.49
N ALA A 119 -9.22 -11.85 -2.72
CA ALA A 119 -9.51 -12.83 -1.66
C ALA A 119 -8.36 -12.95 -0.65
N VAL A 120 -7.11 -12.99 -1.12
CA VAL A 120 -5.92 -13.02 -0.25
C VAL A 120 -5.82 -11.74 0.57
N VAL A 121 -6.04 -10.58 -0.06
CA VAL A 121 -6.03 -9.28 0.63
C VAL A 121 -7.12 -9.22 1.71
N GLU A 122 -8.35 -9.64 1.40
CA GLU A 122 -9.47 -9.64 2.34
C GLU A 122 -9.18 -10.54 3.55
N ARG A 123 -8.60 -11.73 3.35
CA ARG A 123 -8.18 -12.63 4.44
C ARG A 123 -7.16 -11.98 5.37
N LEU A 124 -6.14 -11.34 4.82
CA LEU A 124 -5.10 -10.65 5.61
C LEU A 124 -5.67 -9.50 6.43
N LEU A 125 -6.59 -8.70 5.85
CA LEU A 125 -7.25 -7.61 6.56
C LEU A 125 -8.15 -8.09 7.70
N THR A 126 -8.84 -9.22 7.50
CA THR A 126 -9.79 -9.78 8.49
C THR A 126 -9.10 -10.31 9.73
N VAL A 127 -7.85 -10.78 9.62
CA VAL A 127 -7.09 -11.34 10.75
C VAL A 127 -6.66 -10.26 11.75
N ALA A 128 -6.38 -9.05 11.28
CA ALA A 128 -5.90 -7.95 12.10
C ALA A 128 -6.61 -6.64 11.76
N PRO A 129 -7.94 -6.54 12.03
CA PRO A 129 -8.73 -5.40 11.57
C PRO A 129 -8.31 -4.07 12.18
N ASP A 130 -7.71 -4.09 13.37
CA ASP A 130 -7.28 -2.91 14.11
C ASP A 130 -5.80 -2.54 13.87
N GLU A 131 -5.06 -3.35 13.09
CA GLU A 131 -3.65 -3.09 12.79
C GLU A 131 -3.48 -2.43 11.40
N PRO A 132 -2.44 -1.59 11.21
CA PRO A 132 -2.10 -1.10 9.88
C PRO A 132 -1.80 -2.27 8.93
N PRO A 133 -2.47 -2.40 7.78
CA PRO A 133 -2.33 -3.56 6.90
C PRO A 133 -1.03 -3.56 6.09
N VAL A 134 -0.31 -2.44 6.06
CA VAL A 134 0.86 -2.25 5.20
C VAL A 134 1.91 -3.36 5.36
N PRO A 135 2.37 -3.73 6.58
CA PRO A 135 3.39 -4.76 6.72
C PRO A 135 2.94 -6.14 6.22
N ALA A 136 1.71 -6.55 6.56
CA ALA A 136 1.17 -7.85 6.14
C ALA A 136 1.01 -7.94 4.61
N LEU A 137 0.42 -6.90 4.00
CA LEU A 137 0.24 -6.84 2.55
C LEU A 137 1.57 -6.74 1.80
N HIS A 138 2.55 -6.03 2.37
CA HIS A 138 3.89 -5.91 1.79
C HIS A 138 4.61 -7.26 1.83
N ALA A 139 4.63 -7.93 2.98
CA ALA A 139 5.22 -9.25 3.14
C ALA A 139 4.59 -10.29 2.19
N ALA A 140 3.25 -10.30 2.07
CA ALA A 140 2.56 -11.19 1.14
C ALA A 140 2.94 -10.91 -0.32
N ALA A 141 2.97 -9.63 -0.71
CA ALA A 141 3.33 -9.23 -2.06
C ALA A 141 4.80 -9.53 -2.38
N ASP A 142 5.71 -9.44 -1.41
CA ASP A 142 7.11 -9.84 -1.58
C ASP A 142 7.24 -11.35 -1.80
N LEU A 143 6.56 -12.17 -0.99
CA LEU A 143 6.53 -13.62 -1.18
C LEU A 143 6.02 -13.99 -2.57
N VAL A 144 4.92 -13.40 -3.01
CA VAL A 144 4.36 -13.65 -4.35
C VAL A 144 5.32 -13.20 -5.46
N ALA A 145 5.99 -12.07 -5.29
CA ALA A 145 7.00 -11.60 -6.25
C ALA A 145 8.21 -12.56 -6.36
N HIS A 146 8.53 -13.27 -5.28
CA HIS A 146 9.56 -14.32 -5.27
C HIS A 146 9.04 -15.71 -5.71
N GLY A 147 7.80 -15.79 -6.22
CA GLY A 147 7.24 -17.02 -6.79
C GLY A 147 6.54 -17.95 -5.81
N PHE A 148 6.33 -17.53 -4.57
CA PHE A 148 5.51 -18.27 -3.61
C PHE A 148 4.04 -18.22 -4.01
N ASP A 149 3.34 -19.35 -3.79
CA ASP A 149 1.90 -19.41 -4.01
C ASP A 149 1.16 -18.41 -3.10
N PRO A 150 0.24 -17.58 -3.64
CA PRO A 150 -0.42 -16.51 -2.86
C PRO A 150 -1.19 -17.01 -1.64
N ASP A 151 -1.87 -18.15 -1.73
CA ASP A 151 -2.62 -18.70 -0.61
C ASP A 151 -1.67 -19.21 0.47
N SER A 152 -0.63 -19.95 0.10
CA SER A 152 0.40 -20.43 1.02
C SER A 152 1.17 -19.30 1.70
N ALA A 153 1.46 -18.22 0.95
CA ALA A 153 2.08 -17.01 1.48
C ALA A 153 1.20 -16.31 2.51
N SER A 154 -0.10 -16.17 2.22
CA SER A 154 -1.03 -15.59 3.18
C SER A 154 -1.21 -16.45 4.43
N ASP A 155 -1.28 -17.78 4.28
CA ASP A 155 -1.43 -18.70 5.40
C ASP A 155 -0.27 -18.62 6.38
N VAL A 156 0.98 -18.56 5.90
CA VAL A 156 2.14 -18.42 6.80
C VAL A 156 2.16 -17.10 7.53
N LEU A 157 1.73 -16.01 6.89
CA LEU A 157 1.63 -14.69 7.54
C LEU A 157 0.52 -14.64 8.59
N ILE A 158 -0.63 -15.26 8.31
CA ILE A 158 -1.72 -15.39 9.27
C ILE A 158 -1.27 -16.25 10.48
N GLU A 159 -0.57 -17.34 10.23
CA GLU A 159 -0.01 -18.16 11.30
C GLU A 159 1.02 -17.40 12.13
N ALA A 160 1.91 -16.63 11.49
CA ALA A 160 2.87 -15.78 12.16
C ALA A 160 2.18 -14.74 13.04
N HIS A 161 1.15 -14.08 12.51
CA HIS A 161 0.32 -13.15 13.27
C HIS A 161 -0.30 -13.81 14.51
N ASN A 162 -0.90 -14.98 14.35
CA ASN A 162 -1.50 -15.74 15.46
C ASN A 162 -0.48 -16.20 16.52
N LYS A 163 0.78 -16.33 16.14
CA LYS A 163 1.90 -16.58 17.06
C LYS A 163 2.52 -15.31 17.67
N GLY A 164 1.93 -14.15 17.40
CA GLY A 164 2.31 -12.88 18.01
C GLY A 164 3.32 -12.03 17.22
N LEU A 165 3.67 -12.42 15.99
CA LEU A 165 4.45 -11.54 15.12
C LEU A 165 3.52 -10.44 14.57
N ARG A 166 3.82 -9.17 14.90
CA ARG A 166 2.98 -8.02 14.59
C ARG A 166 3.75 -6.97 13.78
N GLY A 167 3.01 -6.16 13.02
CA GLY A 167 3.58 -5.03 12.30
C GLY A 167 4.77 -5.46 11.43
N ASP A 168 5.87 -4.72 11.51
CA ASP A 168 7.07 -4.96 10.70
C ASP A 168 7.71 -6.34 10.90
N ARG A 169 7.41 -7.05 12.01
CA ARG A 169 7.87 -8.42 12.21
C ARG A 169 7.31 -9.40 11.18
N LEU A 170 6.22 -9.07 10.49
CA LEU A 170 5.72 -9.87 9.37
C LEU A 170 6.65 -9.81 8.14
N LEU A 171 7.42 -8.74 7.98
CA LEU A 171 8.44 -8.64 6.93
C LEU A 171 9.60 -9.62 7.17
N ASP A 172 9.93 -9.91 8.44
CA ASP A 172 10.95 -10.91 8.79
C ASP A 172 10.56 -12.31 8.26
N VAL A 173 9.25 -12.61 8.21
CA VAL A 173 8.73 -13.88 7.67
C VAL A 173 9.03 -14.01 6.18
N ALA A 174 8.80 -12.95 5.41
CA ALA A 174 9.10 -12.94 3.97
C ALA A 174 10.60 -13.09 3.72
N GLN A 175 11.44 -12.37 4.47
CA GLN A 175 12.88 -12.47 4.37
C GLN A 175 13.40 -13.87 4.75
N ALA A 176 12.84 -14.48 5.81
CA ALA A 176 13.20 -15.82 6.19
C ALA A 176 12.83 -16.85 5.12
N ALA A 177 11.67 -16.69 4.45
CA ALA A 177 11.26 -17.57 3.38
C ALA A 177 12.18 -17.48 2.16
N ASP A 178 12.57 -16.28 1.76
CA ASP A 178 13.53 -16.05 0.69
C ASP A 178 14.90 -16.66 1.02
N HIS A 179 15.40 -16.42 2.24
CA HIS A 179 16.65 -17.00 2.71
C HIS A 179 16.62 -18.55 2.72
N GLU A 180 15.53 -19.17 3.17
CA GLU A 180 15.39 -20.61 3.17
C GLU A 180 15.30 -21.19 1.76
N LEU A 181 14.69 -20.47 0.81
CA LEU A 181 14.65 -20.85 -0.59
C LEU A 181 16.07 -20.86 -1.20
N GLN A 182 16.83 -19.77 -0.97
CA GLN A 182 18.21 -19.63 -1.47
C GLN A 182 19.16 -20.65 -0.87
N ARG A 183 19.03 -20.93 0.45
CA ARG A 183 19.90 -21.85 1.19
C ARG A 183 19.74 -23.30 0.75
N SER A 184 18.57 -23.66 0.23
CA SER A 184 18.22 -25.06 -0.08
C SER A 184 18.78 -25.55 -1.42
N GLY A 185 19.42 -24.71 -2.24
CA GLY A 185 20.10 -25.12 -3.49
C GLY A 185 19.25 -25.91 -4.48
N GLY A 186 17.90 -25.83 -4.40
CA GLY A 186 16.97 -26.61 -5.24
C GLY A 186 15.73 -27.10 -4.48
N GLY A 187 15.50 -26.64 -3.25
CA GLY A 187 14.25 -26.90 -2.52
C GLY A 187 13.07 -26.16 -3.14
N THR A 188 11.86 -26.68 -2.91
CA THR A 188 10.64 -26.02 -3.39
C THR A 188 10.25 -24.83 -2.50
N HIS A 189 9.43 -23.93 -3.04
CA HIS A 189 8.81 -22.83 -2.26
C HIS A 189 7.99 -23.38 -1.07
N ALA A 190 7.31 -24.50 -1.26
CA ALA A 190 6.56 -25.18 -0.19
C ALA A 190 7.48 -25.67 0.95
N ASP A 191 8.64 -26.22 0.63
CA ASP A 191 9.63 -26.66 1.63
C ASP A 191 10.21 -25.46 2.39
N ALA A 192 10.47 -24.35 1.72
CA ALA A 192 10.92 -23.12 2.36
C ALA A 192 9.88 -22.59 3.36
N LEU A 193 8.60 -22.51 2.98
CA LEU A 193 7.53 -22.11 3.89
C LEU A 193 7.34 -23.08 5.05
N ALA A 194 7.49 -24.40 4.83
CA ALA A 194 7.40 -25.38 5.90
C ALA A 194 8.51 -25.15 6.96
N ARG A 195 9.73 -24.88 6.52
CA ARG A 195 10.84 -24.53 7.44
C ARG A 195 10.59 -23.24 8.20
N VAL A 196 10.09 -22.19 7.51
CA VAL A 196 9.73 -20.93 8.16
C VAL A 196 8.65 -21.13 9.23
N ARG A 197 7.60 -21.92 8.93
CA ARG A 197 6.56 -22.26 9.92
C ARG A 197 7.14 -22.89 11.19
N ALA A 198 8.09 -23.80 11.02
CA ALA A 198 8.76 -24.42 12.16
C ALA A 198 9.59 -23.42 13.01
N MET A 199 10.08 -22.35 12.39
CA MET A 199 10.89 -21.32 13.06
C MET A 199 10.05 -20.18 13.66
N LEU A 200 8.77 -20.01 13.27
CA LEU A 200 7.95 -18.86 13.68
C LEU A 200 8.00 -18.52 15.17
N PRO A 201 8.00 -19.50 16.13
CA PRO A 201 8.06 -19.19 17.56
C PRO A 201 9.34 -18.48 17.99
N ASN A 202 10.43 -18.69 17.24
CA ASN A 202 11.76 -18.19 17.55
C ASN A 202 12.37 -17.41 16.39
N LEU A 203 11.55 -16.87 15.49
CA LEU A 203 12.03 -16.14 14.32
C LEU A 203 12.85 -14.92 14.76
N PRO A 204 14.16 -14.87 14.44
CA PRO A 204 14.98 -13.71 14.80
C PRO A 204 14.45 -12.47 14.08
N ALA A 205 14.57 -11.30 14.69
CA ALA A 205 14.37 -10.04 13.99
C ALA A 205 15.43 -9.93 12.88
N ALA A 206 15.02 -9.54 11.68
CA ALA A 206 15.98 -9.25 10.63
C ALA A 206 16.98 -8.21 11.16
N SER A 207 18.26 -8.53 11.14
CA SER A 207 19.29 -7.58 11.51
C SER A 207 19.13 -6.36 10.63
N SER A 208 18.71 -5.24 11.20
CA SER A 208 18.86 -3.94 10.56
C SER A 208 20.33 -3.84 10.18
N ALA A 209 20.63 -3.92 8.90
CA ALA A 209 22.00 -3.82 8.39
C ALA A 209 22.59 -2.53 8.98
N THR A 210 23.49 -2.70 9.92
CA THR A 210 24.25 -1.57 10.50
C THR A 210 24.90 -0.87 9.31
N PRO A 211 24.64 0.42 9.09
CA PRO A 211 25.29 1.12 7.99
C PRO A 211 26.80 0.95 8.18
N VAL A 212 27.45 0.30 7.23
CA VAL A 212 28.90 0.17 7.20
C VAL A 212 29.45 1.59 7.19
N THR A 213 29.87 2.06 8.33
CA THR A 213 30.59 3.32 8.49
C THR A 213 31.84 3.21 7.63
N ARG A 214 31.78 3.79 6.44
CA ARG A 214 32.90 3.91 5.52
C ARG A 214 34.01 4.64 6.29
N ARG A 215 34.97 3.86 6.77
CA ARG A 215 36.18 4.39 7.45
C ARG A 215 36.86 5.34 6.46
N ALA A 216 36.88 6.61 6.82
CA ALA A 216 37.60 7.62 6.04
C ALA A 216 39.05 7.19 5.87
N PRO A 217 39.70 7.33 4.67
CA PRO A 217 41.09 7.05 4.51
C PRO A 217 41.89 8.02 5.38
N LYS A 218 42.77 7.49 6.26
CA LYS A 218 43.78 8.29 6.96
C LYS A 218 44.70 8.88 5.90
N GLY A 219 44.64 10.21 5.70
CA GLY A 219 45.62 10.95 4.92
C GLY A 219 47.01 10.82 5.54
N SER A 220 47.95 10.52 4.70
CA SER A 220 49.40 10.64 4.93
C SER A 220 49.87 12.05 4.63
#